data_242c19f8d7bab6b42938a113487bce67
#
_entry.id   242c19f8d7bab6b42938a113487bce67
#
_cell.length_a   1.000
_cell.length_b   1.000
_cell.length_c   1.000
_cell.angle_alpha   90.00
_cell.angle_beta   90.00
_cell.angle_gamma   90.00
#
_symmetry.space_group_name_H-M   'P 1'
#
loop_
_entity.id
_entity.type
_entity.pdbx_description
1 polymer ?
#
loop_
_entity_poly.entity_id
_entity_poly.type
_entity_poly.pdbx_seq_one_letter_code
_entity_poly.pdbx_strand_id
1 'polypeptide(L)'
;MKEKNNKEIVYLLVCLVVVTLIYLLNHFTLYTSDDFVYRFIYKEPFPSDNEQPVRSLFDLITSQMNHWKVWNGRFTGHSIVQIFMQYNKEVFNVFNSSVFLSLGILIDSLSFEIVSNKHRKHQVLYLAIIFLILWWFLPEIGKTVLWISGSGNYLWTAVLDLLWLKVVLRRNQSPYNILWTIPLAFFSGAGNENTSPAFILLISLIILYDAVSEKRVSVSRVLEIVAAC
;
A
#
# COMPACT_ATOMS: atom_id res chain seq x y z
N MET A 1 34.94 -8.11 5.57
CA MET A 1 34.59 -6.89 4.81
C MET A 1 34.15 -7.20 3.37
N LYS A 2 34.96 -7.90 2.56
CA LYS A 2 34.61 -8.25 1.16
C LYS A 2 33.32 -9.06 0.98
N GLU A 3 33.05 -10.04 1.83
CA GLU A 3 31.85 -10.88 1.75
C GLU A 3 30.56 -10.10 2.09
N LYS A 4 30.64 -9.15 3.02
CA LYS A 4 29.51 -8.27 3.36
C LYS A 4 29.16 -7.36 2.19
N ASN A 5 30.16 -6.73 1.57
CA ASN A 5 29.94 -5.88 0.39
C ASN A 5 29.32 -6.64 -0.78
N ASN A 6 29.73 -7.89 -1.02
CA ASN A 6 29.14 -8.69 -2.10
C ASN A 6 27.65 -8.99 -1.86
N LYS A 7 27.24 -9.26 -0.62
CA LYS A 7 25.83 -9.49 -0.29
C LYS A 7 24.97 -8.23 -0.48
N GLU A 8 25.49 -7.08 -0.08
CA GLU A 8 24.80 -5.79 -0.29
C GLU A 8 24.64 -5.48 -1.78
N ILE A 9 25.66 -5.72 -2.59
CA ILE A 9 25.60 -5.53 -4.04
C ILE A 9 24.53 -6.45 -4.66
N VAL A 10 24.52 -7.74 -4.30
CA VAL A 10 23.53 -8.69 -4.82
C VAL A 10 22.10 -8.31 -4.39
N TYR A 11 21.93 -7.84 -3.15
CA TYR A 11 20.65 -7.31 -2.69
C TYR A 11 20.16 -6.14 -3.55
N LEU A 12 21.02 -5.16 -3.79
CA LEU A 12 20.70 -4.01 -4.64
C LEU A 12 20.41 -4.41 -6.10
N LEU A 13 21.13 -5.39 -6.63
CA LEU A 13 20.87 -5.93 -7.96
C LEU A 13 19.47 -6.59 -8.05
N VAL A 14 19.07 -7.37 -7.06
CA VAL A 14 17.71 -7.95 -7.01
C VAL A 14 16.67 -6.84 -6.99
N CYS A 15 16.84 -5.82 -6.15
CA CYS A 15 15.93 -4.68 -6.10
C CYS A 15 15.84 -3.96 -7.45
N LEU A 16 16.98 -3.70 -8.08
CA LEU A 16 17.05 -3.04 -9.39
C LEU A 16 16.34 -3.85 -10.47
N VAL A 17 16.57 -5.16 -10.52
CA VAL A 17 15.91 -6.06 -11.47
C VAL A 17 14.40 -6.02 -11.29
N VAL A 18 13.91 -6.12 -10.06
CA VAL A 18 12.47 -6.09 -9.76
C VAL A 18 11.85 -4.75 -10.19
N VAL A 19 12.45 -3.63 -9.79
CA VAL A 19 11.94 -2.30 -10.18
C VAL A 19 11.93 -2.14 -11.70
N THR A 20 13.01 -2.55 -12.38
CA THR A 20 13.11 -2.43 -13.84
C THR A 20 12.06 -3.28 -14.53
N LEU A 21 11.85 -4.53 -14.11
CA LEU A 21 10.84 -5.41 -14.70
C LEU A 21 9.44 -4.86 -14.53
N ILE A 22 9.07 -4.44 -13.32
CA ILE A 22 7.74 -3.87 -13.07
C ILE A 22 7.56 -2.54 -13.81
N TYR A 23 8.61 -1.70 -13.86
CA TYR A 23 8.56 -0.47 -14.65
C TYR A 23 8.31 -0.74 -16.14
N LEU A 24 9.02 -1.68 -16.74
CA LEU A 24 8.82 -2.05 -18.15
C LEU A 24 7.40 -2.59 -18.38
N LEU A 25 6.90 -3.44 -17.50
CA LEU A 25 5.53 -3.95 -17.60
C LEU A 25 4.50 -2.84 -17.48
N ASN A 26 4.67 -1.92 -16.52
CA ASN A 26 3.82 -0.73 -16.40
C ASN A 26 3.89 0.17 -17.65
N HIS A 27 5.08 0.33 -18.22
CA HIS A 27 5.26 1.16 -19.44
C HIS A 27 4.45 0.62 -20.61
N PHE A 28 4.42 -0.70 -20.80
CA PHE A 28 3.64 -1.34 -21.86
C PHE A 28 2.17 -1.58 -21.51
N THR A 29 1.75 -1.38 -20.27
CA THR A 29 0.33 -1.44 -19.88
C THR A 29 -0.33 -0.11 -20.18
N LEU A 30 -1.34 -0.09 -21.03
CA LEU A 30 -2.06 1.13 -21.39
C LEU A 30 -3.14 1.47 -20.35
N TYR A 31 -3.59 2.73 -20.37
CA TYR A 31 -4.81 3.12 -19.66
C TYR A 31 -6.01 2.33 -20.19
N THR A 32 -6.87 1.89 -19.30
CA THR A 32 -8.04 1.10 -19.65
C THR A 32 -9.18 1.31 -18.67
N SER A 33 -10.40 0.99 -19.10
CA SER A 33 -11.59 0.99 -18.25
C SER A 33 -11.76 2.31 -17.47
N ASP A 34 -11.86 2.23 -16.17
CA ASP A 34 -12.17 3.32 -15.24
C ASP A 34 -11.06 4.38 -15.16
N ASP A 35 -9.86 4.10 -15.66
CA ASP A 35 -8.72 5.03 -15.54
C ASP A 35 -9.08 6.43 -16.07
N PHE A 36 -9.78 6.49 -17.18
CA PHE A 36 -10.13 7.76 -17.84
C PHE A 36 -11.07 8.63 -17.00
N VAL A 37 -11.96 8.00 -16.22
CA VAL A 37 -12.93 8.70 -15.35
C VAL A 37 -12.19 9.45 -14.23
N TYR A 38 -11.06 8.90 -13.75
CA TYR A 38 -10.27 9.49 -12.67
C TYR A 38 -9.47 10.75 -13.08
N ARG A 39 -9.50 11.15 -14.35
CA ARG A 39 -9.00 12.48 -14.76
C ARG A 39 -9.89 13.63 -14.32
N PHE A 40 -11.16 13.32 -14.02
CA PHE A 40 -12.20 14.29 -13.76
C PHE A 40 -12.74 14.17 -12.34
N ILE A 41 -13.44 15.21 -11.90
CA ILE A 41 -14.20 15.16 -10.64
C ILE A 41 -15.32 14.14 -10.82
N TYR A 42 -15.28 13.08 -10.04
CA TYR A 42 -16.27 12.01 -10.11
C TYR A 42 -17.67 12.54 -9.76
N LYS A 43 -18.63 12.31 -10.61
CA LYS A 43 -20.03 12.65 -10.41
C LYS A 43 -20.93 11.43 -10.55
N GLU A 44 -20.67 10.62 -11.57
CA GLU A 44 -21.47 9.48 -11.96
C GLU A 44 -20.56 8.37 -12.50
N PRO A 45 -21.01 7.09 -12.54
CA PRO A 45 -20.23 5.97 -13.07
C PRO A 45 -19.86 6.14 -14.56
N PHE A 46 -20.67 6.87 -15.31
CA PHE A 46 -20.44 7.13 -16.74
C PHE A 46 -20.17 8.61 -16.97
N PRO A 47 -19.04 8.97 -17.63
CA PRO A 47 -18.71 10.36 -17.90
C PRO A 47 -19.79 11.04 -18.76
N SER A 48 -20.08 12.29 -18.45
CA SER A 48 -20.93 13.18 -19.24
C SER A 48 -20.09 14.16 -20.06
N ASP A 49 -20.72 14.86 -21.04
CA ASP A 49 -20.01 15.81 -21.92
C ASP A 49 -19.43 17.03 -21.19
N ASN A 50 -19.78 17.26 -19.90
CA ASN A 50 -19.36 18.40 -19.10
C ASN A 50 -18.46 18.02 -17.91
N GLU A 51 -17.47 17.18 -18.14
CA GLU A 51 -16.54 16.75 -17.11
C GLU A 51 -15.56 17.86 -16.70
N GLN A 52 -15.41 18.05 -15.40
CA GLN A 52 -14.48 19.02 -14.84
C GLN A 52 -13.19 18.32 -14.41
N PRO A 53 -12.02 18.72 -14.93
CA PRO A 53 -10.75 18.11 -14.53
C PRO A 53 -10.42 18.43 -13.07
N VAL A 54 -9.78 17.50 -12.38
CA VAL A 54 -9.23 17.72 -11.04
C VAL A 54 -8.00 18.63 -11.14
N ARG A 55 -8.05 19.78 -10.46
CA ARG A 55 -6.97 20.81 -10.50
C ARG A 55 -6.45 21.16 -9.10
N SER A 56 -7.19 20.82 -8.07
CA SER A 56 -6.86 21.19 -6.70
C SER A 56 -7.13 20.03 -5.73
N LEU A 57 -6.57 20.14 -4.53
CA LEU A 57 -6.88 19.21 -3.44
C LEU A 57 -8.38 19.24 -3.06
N PHE A 58 -9.02 20.39 -3.19
CA PHE A 58 -10.46 20.50 -2.92
C PHE A 58 -11.28 19.73 -3.96
N ASP A 59 -10.89 19.77 -5.24
CA ASP A 59 -11.53 18.98 -6.29
C ASP A 59 -11.36 17.48 -6.03
N LEU A 60 -10.17 17.06 -5.58
CA LEU A 60 -9.90 15.67 -5.20
C LEU A 60 -10.84 15.23 -4.06
N ILE A 61 -10.91 16.01 -2.98
CA ILE A 61 -11.79 15.71 -1.84
C ILE A 61 -13.26 15.66 -2.30
N THR A 62 -13.71 16.64 -3.08
CA THR A 62 -15.06 16.67 -3.62
C THR A 62 -15.34 15.42 -4.46
N SER A 63 -14.40 15.04 -5.32
CA SER A 63 -14.49 13.84 -6.13
C SER A 63 -14.63 12.58 -5.29
N GLN A 64 -13.82 12.42 -4.24
CA GLN A 64 -13.88 11.26 -3.36
C GLN A 64 -15.17 11.23 -2.52
N MET A 65 -15.67 12.37 -2.08
CA MET A 65 -16.96 12.46 -1.40
C MET A 65 -18.13 12.06 -2.32
N ASN A 66 -18.09 12.44 -3.60
CA ASN A 66 -19.07 12.02 -4.58
C ASN A 66 -18.97 10.50 -4.84
N HIS A 67 -17.74 10.00 -4.99
CA HIS A 67 -17.48 8.58 -5.21
C HIS A 67 -18.01 7.72 -4.07
N TRP A 68 -17.81 8.14 -2.83
CA TRP A 68 -18.34 7.49 -1.65
C TRP A 68 -19.86 7.45 -1.63
N LYS A 69 -20.54 8.55 -2.04
CA LYS A 69 -22.00 8.62 -2.05
C LYS A 69 -22.65 7.79 -3.16
N VAL A 70 -21.99 7.68 -4.31
CA VAL A 70 -22.60 7.13 -5.53
C VAL A 70 -22.14 5.71 -5.81
N TRP A 71 -20.93 5.33 -5.36
CA TRP A 71 -20.33 4.05 -5.71
C TRP A 71 -19.82 3.26 -4.51
N ASN A 72 -18.66 3.61 -3.95
CA ASN A 72 -18.04 2.92 -2.83
C ASN A 72 -17.08 3.81 -2.03
N GLY A 73 -16.64 3.31 -0.85
CA GLY A 73 -15.83 4.05 0.12
C GLY A 73 -14.32 3.89 -0.02
N ARG A 74 -13.79 3.44 -1.14
CA ARG A 74 -12.33 3.24 -1.35
C ARG A 74 -11.55 4.56 -1.48
N PHE A 75 -11.70 5.39 -0.48
CA PHE A 75 -11.13 6.75 -0.48
C PHE A 75 -9.64 6.75 -0.83
N THR A 76 -8.84 5.91 -0.19
CA THR A 76 -7.38 5.85 -0.39
C THR A 76 -7.03 5.39 -1.79
N GLY A 77 -7.57 4.25 -2.22
CA GLY A 77 -7.27 3.68 -3.54
C GLY A 77 -7.61 4.64 -4.67
N HIS A 78 -8.84 5.18 -4.65
CA HIS A 78 -9.28 6.12 -5.68
C HIS A 78 -8.55 7.46 -5.65
N SER A 79 -8.18 7.97 -4.47
CA SER A 79 -7.37 9.18 -4.36
C SER A 79 -5.99 9.00 -5.01
N ILE A 80 -5.34 7.86 -4.77
CA ILE A 80 -4.04 7.53 -5.40
C ILE A 80 -4.19 7.51 -6.92
N VAL A 81 -5.18 6.77 -7.44
CA VAL A 81 -5.45 6.71 -8.88
C VAL A 81 -5.70 8.09 -9.45
N GLN A 82 -6.58 8.87 -8.83
CA GLN A 82 -6.96 10.19 -9.29
C GLN A 82 -5.78 11.16 -9.31
N ILE A 83 -4.88 11.10 -8.32
CA ILE A 83 -3.65 11.90 -8.31
C ILE A 83 -2.77 11.52 -9.50
N PHE A 84 -2.49 10.25 -9.71
CA PHE A 84 -1.61 9.82 -10.80
C PHE A 84 -2.19 10.07 -12.19
N MET A 85 -3.51 10.06 -12.33
CA MET A 85 -4.18 10.38 -13.60
C MET A 85 -4.06 11.86 -14.01
N GLN A 86 -3.60 12.75 -13.10
CA GLN A 86 -3.31 14.16 -13.44
C GLN A 86 -1.90 14.34 -14.03
N TYR A 87 -1.04 13.32 -13.96
CA TYR A 87 0.35 13.39 -14.44
C TYR A 87 0.57 12.50 -15.68
N ASN A 88 1.76 12.60 -16.25
CA ASN A 88 2.20 11.67 -17.28
C ASN A 88 2.31 10.25 -16.66
N LYS A 89 1.91 9.24 -17.42
CA LYS A 89 1.94 7.84 -17.00
C LYS A 89 3.30 7.36 -16.49
N GLU A 90 4.39 7.94 -17.00
CA GLU A 90 5.75 7.60 -16.55
C GLU A 90 5.97 7.89 -15.06
N VAL A 91 5.31 8.92 -14.54
CA VAL A 91 5.34 9.21 -13.08
C VAL A 91 4.72 8.05 -12.31
N PHE A 92 3.54 7.59 -12.73
CA PHE A 92 2.93 6.40 -12.14
C PHE A 92 3.84 5.17 -12.26
N ASN A 93 4.42 4.91 -13.44
CA ASN A 93 5.27 3.74 -13.69
C ASN A 93 6.43 3.66 -12.70
N VAL A 94 7.12 4.78 -12.43
CA VAL A 94 8.24 4.85 -11.47
C VAL A 94 7.76 4.60 -10.04
N PHE A 95 6.71 5.29 -9.61
CA PHE A 95 6.20 5.15 -8.24
C PHE A 95 5.62 3.76 -8.00
N ASN A 96 4.83 3.24 -8.93
CA ASN A 96 4.19 1.94 -8.80
C ASN A 96 5.22 0.79 -8.72
N SER A 97 6.29 0.87 -9.51
CA SER A 97 7.40 -0.09 -9.44
C SER A 97 8.10 -0.06 -8.08
N SER A 98 8.27 1.14 -7.52
CA SER A 98 8.85 1.34 -6.19
C SER A 98 7.93 0.81 -5.08
N VAL A 99 6.61 0.95 -5.24
CA VAL A 99 5.62 0.41 -4.30
C VAL A 99 5.59 -1.12 -4.34
N PHE A 100 5.70 -1.73 -5.53
CA PHE A 100 5.82 -3.19 -5.62
C PHE A 100 7.11 -3.71 -4.96
N LEU A 101 8.24 -3.02 -5.16
CA LEU A 101 9.48 -3.32 -4.43
C LEU A 101 9.27 -3.21 -2.92
N SER A 102 8.60 -2.15 -2.47
CA SER A 102 8.30 -1.91 -1.05
C SER A 102 7.44 -3.02 -0.46
N LEU A 103 6.47 -3.56 -1.20
CA LEU A 103 5.66 -4.72 -0.80
C LEU A 103 6.54 -5.91 -0.43
N GLY A 104 7.46 -6.31 -1.32
CA GLY A 104 8.37 -7.44 -1.07
C GLY A 104 9.31 -7.20 0.12
N ILE A 105 9.86 -5.99 0.24
CA ILE A 105 10.72 -5.62 1.38
C ILE A 105 9.94 -5.62 2.71
N LEU A 106 8.69 -5.18 2.70
CA LEU A 106 7.83 -5.20 3.89
C LEU A 106 7.51 -6.62 4.32
N ILE A 107 7.17 -7.50 3.38
CA ILE A 107 6.93 -8.93 3.66
C ILE A 107 8.19 -9.56 4.25
N ASP A 108 9.37 -9.34 3.66
CA ASP A 108 10.67 -9.81 4.19
C ASP A 108 10.87 -9.32 5.63
N SER A 109 10.69 -8.01 5.85
CA SER A 109 10.88 -7.39 7.16
C SER A 109 9.91 -7.93 8.23
N LEU A 110 8.63 -8.06 7.90
CA LEU A 110 7.60 -8.58 8.80
C LEU A 110 7.84 -10.06 9.13
N SER A 111 8.24 -10.86 8.15
CA SER A 111 8.58 -12.27 8.36
C SER A 111 9.70 -12.43 9.40
N PHE A 112 10.72 -11.57 9.36
CA PHE A 112 11.78 -11.57 10.37
C PHE A 112 11.33 -11.10 11.75
N GLU A 113 10.47 -10.10 11.82
CA GLU A 113 9.94 -9.61 13.09
C GLU A 113 9.08 -10.68 13.79
N ILE A 114 8.26 -11.41 13.04
CA ILE A 114 7.36 -12.45 13.56
C ILE A 114 8.14 -13.70 14.00
N VAL A 115 9.12 -14.15 13.19
CA VAL A 115 9.89 -15.38 13.46
C VAL A 115 10.99 -15.16 14.48
N SER A 116 11.22 -13.92 14.94
CA SER A 116 12.28 -13.58 15.92
C SER A 116 13.68 -14.07 15.51
N ASN A 117 13.95 -14.17 14.23
CA ASN A 117 15.19 -14.75 13.72
C ASN A 117 16.31 -13.70 13.70
N LYS A 118 17.27 -13.82 14.61
CA LYS A 118 18.41 -12.89 14.73
C LYS A 118 19.44 -12.98 13.60
N HIS A 119 19.37 -13.99 12.73
CA HIS A 119 20.39 -14.23 11.71
C HIS A 119 19.86 -14.06 10.29
N ARG A 120 20.12 -12.90 9.69
CA ARG A 120 19.83 -12.60 8.28
C ARG A 120 20.87 -13.20 7.29
N LYS A 121 21.32 -14.44 7.52
CA LYS A 121 22.38 -15.03 6.70
C LYS A 121 22.00 -15.13 5.21
N HIS A 122 20.72 -15.35 4.90
CA HIS A 122 20.21 -15.60 3.55
C HIS A 122 19.18 -14.54 3.10
N GLN A 123 19.28 -13.30 3.58
CA GLN A 123 18.31 -12.24 3.29
C GLN A 123 18.02 -12.05 1.80
N VAL A 124 19.06 -12.07 0.96
CA VAL A 124 18.91 -11.91 -0.49
C VAL A 124 18.10 -13.05 -1.10
N LEU A 125 18.34 -14.28 -0.66
CA LEU A 125 17.58 -15.46 -1.12
C LEU A 125 16.11 -15.37 -0.71
N TYR A 126 15.82 -14.98 0.53
CA TYR A 126 14.44 -14.81 1.00
C TYR A 126 13.71 -13.73 0.21
N LEU A 127 14.35 -12.58 -0.01
CA LEU A 127 13.76 -11.52 -0.82
C LEU A 127 13.47 -11.98 -2.26
N ALA A 128 14.41 -12.70 -2.88
CA ALA A 128 14.20 -13.26 -4.23
C ALA A 128 13.04 -14.26 -4.25
N ILE A 129 12.95 -15.14 -3.26
CA ILE A 129 11.83 -16.10 -3.11
C ILE A 129 10.51 -15.36 -2.94
N ILE A 130 10.46 -14.30 -2.12
CA ILE A 130 9.24 -13.50 -1.93
C ILE A 130 8.78 -12.92 -3.27
N PHE A 131 9.67 -12.33 -4.07
CA PHE A 131 9.28 -11.80 -5.38
C PHE A 131 8.85 -12.89 -6.36
N LEU A 132 9.47 -14.08 -6.33
CA LEU A 132 9.01 -15.23 -7.13
C LEU A 132 7.61 -15.69 -6.70
N ILE A 133 7.34 -15.75 -5.38
CA ILE A 133 6.01 -16.09 -4.86
C ILE A 133 5.00 -15.01 -5.26
N LEU A 134 5.30 -13.74 -5.12
CA LEU A 134 4.44 -12.65 -5.56
C LEU A 134 4.15 -12.76 -7.06
N TRP A 135 5.15 -13.04 -7.88
CA TRP A 135 4.98 -13.18 -9.32
C TRP A 135 4.07 -14.33 -9.73
N TRP A 136 4.21 -15.50 -9.10
CA TRP A 136 3.47 -16.70 -9.47
C TRP A 136 2.10 -16.85 -8.80
N PHE A 137 1.93 -16.32 -7.60
CA PHE A 137 0.74 -16.57 -6.78
C PHE A 137 -0.13 -15.32 -6.56
N LEU A 138 0.35 -14.11 -6.93
CA LEU A 138 -0.50 -12.94 -6.87
C LEU A 138 -1.61 -13.07 -7.94
N PRO A 139 -2.89 -13.10 -7.54
CA PRO A 139 -3.96 -13.28 -8.51
C PRO A 139 -4.01 -12.09 -9.47
N GLU A 140 -4.08 -12.39 -10.76
CA GLU A 140 -4.25 -11.41 -11.83
C GLU A 140 -3.30 -10.21 -11.72
N ILE A 141 -1.99 -10.45 -11.68
CA ILE A 141 -0.95 -9.42 -11.50
C ILE A 141 -1.12 -8.22 -12.47
N GLY A 142 -1.63 -8.45 -13.66
CA GLY A 142 -1.98 -7.40 -14.61
C GLY A 142 -3.02 -6.43 -14.08
N LYS A 143 -4.03 -6.93 -13.36
CA LYS A 143 -5.11 -6.12 -12.78
C LYS A 143 -4.77 -5.55 -11.42
N THR A 144 -4.02 -6.29 -10.60
CA THR A 144 -3.75 -5.90 -9.20
C THR A 144 -2.50 -5.04 -9.04
N VAL A 145 -1.55 -5.14 -9.98
CA VAL A 145 -0.25 -4.45 -9.91
C VAL A 145 -0.04 -3.46 -11.05
N LEU A 146 -0.39 -3.84 -12.30
CA LEU A 146 0.00 -3.05 -13.47
C LEU A 146 -1.07 -2.06 -13.92
N TRP A 147 -2.35 -2.41 -13.81
CA TRP A 147 -3.47 -1.52 -14.11
C TRP A 147 -3.56 -0.42 -13.05
N ILE A 148 -3.58 0.86 -13.45
CA ILE A 148 -3.48 1.98 -12.51
C ILE A 148 -4.61 2.00 -11.49
N SER A 149 -5.87 1.82 -11.92
CA SER A 149 -7.02 1.75 -11.00
C SER A 149 -6.95 0.53 -10.09
N GLY A 150 -6.51 -0.60 -10.61
CA GLY A 150 -6.33 -1.81 -9.82
C GLY A 150 -5.17 -1.71 -8.85
N SER A 151 -4.03 -1.19 -9.26
CA SER A 151 -2.87 -1.06 -8.37
C SER A 151 -3.14 -0.11 -7.20
N GLY A 152 -3.83 1.01 -7.44
CA GLY A 152 -4.26 1.92 -6.37
C GLY A 152 -5.14 1.23 -5.34
N ASN A 153 -6.07 0.39 -5.80
CA ASN A 153 -7.03 -0.31 -4.96
C ASN A 153 -6.45 -1.56 -4.26
N TYR A 154 -5.40 -2.18 -4.78
CA TYR A 154 -4.87 -3.45 -4.25
C TYR A 154 -3.41 -3.34 -3.81
N LEU A 155 -2.48 -2.99 -4.71
CA LEU A 155 -1.05 -2.95 -4.38
C LEU A 155 -0.72 -1.88 -3.36
N TRP A 156 -1.17 -0.64 -3.59
CA TRP A 156 -0.85 0.48 -2.73
C TRP A 156 -1.52 0.37 -1.37
N THR A 157 -2.79 -0.05 -1.33
CA THR A 157 -3.48 -0.30 -0.06
C THR A 157 -2.85 -1.43 0.73
N ALA A 158 -2.44 -2.53 0.10
CA ALA A 158 -1.73 -3.62 0.76
C ALA A 158 -0.41 -3.16 1.40
N VAL A 159 0.33 -2.25 0.75
CA VAL A 159 1.55 -1.68 1.33
C VAL A 159 1.23 -0.83 2.57
N LEU A 160 0.16 -0.02 2.53
CA LEU A 160 -0.28 0.76 3.69
C LEU A 160 -0.72 -0.15 4.85
N ASP A 161 -1.47 -1.19 4.56
CA ASP A 161 -1.91 -2.20 5.54
C ASP A 161 -0.71 -2.88 6.23
N LEU A 162 0.27 -3.33 5.45
CA LEU A 162 1.48 -3.96 5.99
C LEU A 162 2.37 -2.96 6.75
N LEU A 163 2.43 -1.70 6.34
CA LEU A 163 3.12 -0.65 7.08
C LEU A 163 2.46 -0.42 8.44
N TRP A 164 1.13 -0.34 8.48
CA TRP A 164 0.40 -0.19 9.75
C TRP A 164 0.61 -1.41 10.65
N LEU A 165 0.49 -2.62 10.12
CA LEU A 165 0.78 -3.85 10.87
C LEU A 165 2.21 -3.82 11.46
N LYS A 166 3.20 -3.43 10.66
CA LYS A 166 4.59 -3.33 11.10
C LYS A 166 4.77 -2.34 12.25
N VAL A 167 4.06 -1.22 12.20
CA VAL A 167 4.07 -0.22 13.27
C VAL A 167 3.46 -0.79 14.55
N VAL A 168 2.32 -1.46 14.44
CA VAL A 168 1.63 -2.07 15.60
C VAL A 168 2.46 -3.17 16.24
N LEU A 169 3.17 -3.99 15.45
CA LEU A 169 4.04 -5.05 15.98
C LEU A 169 5.27 -4.51 16.72
N ARG A 170 5.70 -3.29 16.43
CA ARG A 170 6.80 -2.62 17.17
C ARG A 170 6.32 -2.13 18.53
N ARG A 171 6.70 -2.85 19.58
CA ARG A 171 6.22 -2.59 20.97
C ARG A 171 6.69 -1.25 21.57
N ASN A 172 7.86 -0.74 21.18
CA ASN A 172 8.43 0.52 21.68
C ASN A 172 8.09 1.68 20.76
N GLN A 173 6.88 2.22 20.86
CA GLN A 173 6.49 3.42 20.13
C GLN A 173 6.70 4.66 21.00
N SER A 174 7.44 5.63 20.45
CA SER A 174 7.49 6.98 21.03
C SER A 174 6.11 7.65 20.91
N PRO A 175 5.66 8.43 21.90
CA PRO A 175 4.40 9.19 21.81
C PRO A 175 4.30 10.08 20.57
N TYR A 176 5.42 10.55 20.03
CA TYR A 176 5.48 11.36 18.82
C TYR A 176 5.12 10.58 17.53
N ASN A 177 5.12 9.25 17.57
CA ASN A 177 4.74 8.44 16.42
C ASN A 177 3.26 8.61 16.05
N ILE A 178 2.43 9.08 16.97
CA ILE A 178 0.98 9.27 16.78
C ILE A 178 0.66 10.20 15.60
N LEU A 179 1.53 11.18 15.33
CA LEU A 179 1.34 12.16 14.25
C LEU A 179 1.31 11.54 12.86
N TRP A 180 1.99 10.41 12.67
CA TRP A 180 2.02 9.74 11.37
C TRP A 180 1.29 8.38 11.40
N THR A 181 1.15 7.74 12.56
CA THR A 181 0.47 6.45 12.65
C THR A 181 -1.04 6.57 12.56
N ILE A 182 -1.65 7.64 13.06
CA ILE A 182 -3.08 7.93 12.90
C ILE A 182 -3.43 8.16 11.42
N PRO A 183 -2.76 9.04 10.64
CA PRO A 183 -2.99 9.14 9.21
C PRO A 183 -2.78 7.80 8.47
N LEU A 184 -1.74 7.03 8.83
CA LEU A 184 -1.49 5.73 8.23
C LEU A 184 -2.66 4.76 8.47
N ALA A 185 -3.15 4.68 9.71
CA ALA A 185 -4.30 3.84 10.07
C ALA A 185 -5.57 4.27 9.31
N PHE A 186 -5.83 5.59 9.22
CA PHE A 186 -6.95 6.12 8.43
C PHE A 186 -6.85 5.71 6.95
N PHE A 187 -5.70 5.93 6.30
CA PHE A 187 -5.54 5.57 4.89
C PHE A 187 -5.56 4.05 4.64
N SER A 188 -5.14 3.24 5.61
CA SER A 188 -5.31 1.78 5.56
C SER A 188 -6.79 1.40 5.70
N GLY A 189 -7.48 1.93 6.71
CA GLY A 189 -8.90 1.67 6.94
C GLY A 189 -9.81 2.12 5.80
N ALA A 190 -9.52 3.26 5.18
CA ALA A 190 -10.22 3.79 4.01
C ALA A 190 -9.71 3.24 2.66
N GLY A 191 -8.96 2.13 2.68
CA GLY A 191 -8.31 1.54 1.51
C GLY A 191 -9.24 0.72 0.64
N ASN A 192 -9.68 -0.42 1.14
CA ASN A 192 -10.48 -1.38 0.40
C ASN A 192 -11.46 -2.09 1.33
N GLU A 193 -12.73 -2.16 0.97
CA GLU A 193 -13.81 -2.76 1.78
C GLU A 193 -13.62 -4.25 2.10
N ASN A 194 -12.75 -4.95 1.38
CA ASN A 194 -12.47 -6.36 1.63
C ASN A 194 -11.30 -6.56 2.61
N THR A 195 -10.23 -5.75 2.49
CA THR A 195 -9.01 -5.91 3.29
C THR A 195 -9.05 -5.08 4.57
N SER A 196 -9.58 -3.86 4.53
CA SER A 196 -9.59 -2.96 5.68
C SER A 196 -10.29 -3.55 6.91
N PRO A 197 -11.51 -4.13 6.84
CA PRO A 197 -12.13 -4.77 7.99
C PRO A 197 -11.32 -5.94 8.56
N ALA A 198 -10.68 -6.72 7.69
CA ALA A 198 -9.84 -7.82 8.12
C ALA A 198 -8.58 -7.34 8.87
N PHE A 199 -7.96 -6.25 8.40
CA PHE A 199 -6.81 -5.63 9.07
C PHE A 199 -7.21 -4.96 10.40
N ILE A 200 -8.33 -4.25 10.44
CA ILE A 200 -8.87 -3.68 11.68
C ILE A 200 -9.10 -4.78 12.72
N LEU A 201 -9.72 -5.90 12.32
CA LEU A 201 -9.92 -7.05 13.19
C LEU A 201 -8.60 -7.65 13.67
N LEU A 202 -7.65 -7.89 12.76
CA LEU A 202 -6.33 -8.44 13.10
C LEU A 202 -5.60 -7.55 14.11
N ILE A 203 -5.56 -6.25 13.87
CA ILE A 203 -4.89 -5.30 14.76
C ILE A 203 -5.60 -5.20 16.11
N SER A 204 -6.95 -5.22 16.11
CA SER A 204 -7.73 -5.27 17.34
C SER A 204 -7.41 -6.51 18.18
N LEU A 205 -7.27 -7.67 17.56
CA LEU A 205 -6.87 -8.92 18.23
C LEU A 205 -5.45 -8.84 18.80
N ILE A 206 -4.51 -8.25 18.08
CA ILE A 206 -3.14 -8.03 18.56
C ILE A 206 -3.15 -7.11 19.79
N ILE A 207 -3.90 -6.02 19.75
CA ILE A 207 -4.02 -5.08 20.87
C ILE A 207 -4.68 -5.76 22.08
N LEU A 208 -5.72 -6.54 21.86
CA LEU A 208 -6.39 -7.31 22.93
C LEU A 208 -5.44 -8.33 23.55
N TYR A 209 -4.68 -9.06 22.74
CA TYR A 209 -3.66 -9.99 23.22
C TYR A 209 -2.61 -9.28 24.08
N ASP A 210 -2.07 -8.16 23.63
CA ASP A 210 -1.10 -7.38 24.40
C ASP A 210 -1.72 -6.81 25.70
N ALA A 211 -2.97 -6.36 25.64
CA ALA A 211 -3.69 -5.86 26.83
C ALA A 211 -3.86 -6.94 27.91
N VAL A 212 -4.20 -8.17 27.51
CA VAL A 212 -4.36 -9.31 28.42
C VAL A 212 -3.01 -9.78 28.95
N SER A 213 -2.00 -9.87 28.08
CA SER A 213 -0.67 -10.41 28.42
C SER A 213 0.15 -9.42 29.25
N GLU A 214 0.13 -8.15 28.92
CA GLU A 214 0.94 -7.11 29.55
C GLU A 214 0.15 -6.28 30.59
N LYS A 215 -1.17 -6.50 30.71
CA LYS A 215 -2.10 -5.73 31.55
C LYS A 215 -2.04 -4.23 31.30
N ARG A 216 -1.72 -3.81 30.09
CA ARG A 216 -1.62 -2.42 29.65
C ARG A 216 -2.23 -2.25 28.28
N VAL A 217 -2.98 -1.17 28.09
CA VAL A 217 -3.53 -0.76 26.79
C VAL A 217 -2.85 0.52 26.35
N SER A 218 -2.29 0.53 25.15
CA SER A 218 -1.73 1.75 24.56
C SER A 218 -2.86 2.61 23.99
N VAL A 219 -3.02 3.82 24.53
CA VAL A 219 -4.01 4.79 24.03
C VAL A 219 -3.79 5.11 22.54
N SER A 220 -2.52 5.21 22.11
CA SER A 220 -2.19 5.47 20.69
C SER A 220 -2.78 4.40 19.77
N ARG A 221 -2.67 3.13 20.12
CA ARG A 221 -3.20 2.02 19.33
C ARG A 221 -4.72 2.01 19.25
N VAL A 222 -5.39 2.40 20.35
CA VAL A 222 -6.85 2.57 20.34
C VAL A 222 -7.26 3.70 19.39
N LEU A 223 -6.53 4.82 19.42
CA LEU A 223 -6.77 5.95 18.52
C LEU A 223 -6.51 5.58 17.04
N GLU A 224 -5.51 4.74 16.77
CA GLU A 224 -5.25 4.21 15.42
C GLU A 224 -6.44 3.38 14.91
N ILE A 225 -7.02 2.49 15.74
CA ILE A 225 -8.21 1.73 15.36
C ILE A 225 -9.40 2.65 15.10
N VAL A 226 -9.64 3.62 15.98
CA VAL A 226 -10.74 4.58 15.79
C VAL A 226 -10.56 5.38 14.50
N ALA A 227 -9.33 5.71 14.15
CA ALA A 227 -9.04 6.42 12.90
C ALA A 227 -9.20 5.55 11.64
N ALA A 228 -9.06 4.23 11.78
CA ALA A 228 -9.21 3.27 10.67
C ALA A 228 -10.68 2.89 10.41
N CYS A 229 -11.57 3.04 11.40
CA CYS A 229 -13.02 2.79 11.28
C CYS A 229 -13.76 3.96 10.65
#